data_aecdb6f05a4127e1d58385a42d48ac2e
#
_entry.id   aecdb6f05a4127e1d58385a42d48ac2e
#
_cell.length_a   1.000
_cell.length_b   1.000
_cell.length_c   1.000
_cell.angle_alpha   90.00
_cell.angle_beta   90.00
_cell.angle_gamma   90.00
#
_symmetry.space_group_name_H-M   'P 1'
#
loop_
_entity.id
_entity.type
_entity.pdbx_description
1 polymer ?
#
loop_
_entity_poly.entity_id
_entity_poly.type
_entity_poly.pdbx_seq_one_letter_code
_entity_poly.pdbx_strand_id
1 'polypeptide(L)'
;MDSVYLETTVVGNIVGRLHPDPKIAARQQITREWWTTAAKRYDLYVSEITIEECGDGDPDAAKERLDLVKNIDLIETSPEAEELAELFVNRLAVPASQPRDALHIAIATVNAVQFIVTWNFKHILNPHLQTKIANACREGGYEPPVICTPQQLLETEDDSS
;
A
#
# COMPACT_ATOMS: atom_id res chain seq x y z
N MET A 1 8.03 3.58 16.60
CA MET A 1 7.30 4.33 15.56
C MET A 1 6.26 3.43 14.91
N ASP A 2 5.16 4.01 14.48
CA ASP A 2 4.16 3.25 13.74
C ASP A 2 4.73 2.77 12.41
N SER A 3 4.25 1.63 11.93
CA SER A 3 4.71 1.03 10.69
C SER A 3 3.75 1.30 9.54
N VAL A 4 4.32 1.51 8.36
CA VAL A 4 3.55 1.79 7.13
C VAL A 4 4.06 0.90 6.00
N TYR A 5 3.14 0.25 5.34
CA TYR A 5 3.40 -0.50 4.12
C TYR A 5 3.05 0.37 2.91
N LEU A 6 3.99 0.51 2.00
CA LEU A 6 3.80 1.30 0.77
C LEU A 6 3.31 0.40 -0.36
N GLU A 7 2.06 0.58 -0.75
CA GLU A 7 1.54 -0.09 -1.93
C GLU A 7 2.03 0.66 -3.18
N THR A 8 2.11 -0.01 -4.31
CA THR A 8 2.79 0.46 -5.52
C THR A 8 2.26 1.79 -6.06
N THR A 9 0.95 2.06 -5.93
CA THR A 9 0.37 3.32 -6.41
C THR A 9 0.92 4.53 -5.66
N VAL A 10 1.30 4.36 -4.38
CA VAL A 10 1.92 5.43 -3.61
C VAL A 10 3.31 5.73 -4.16
N VAL A 11 4.11 4.70 -4.41
CA VAL A 11 5.45 4.86 -5.01
C VAL A 11 5.35 5.59 -6.34
N GLY A 12 4.42 5.18 -7.20
CA GLY A 12 4.22 5.78 -8.51
C GLY A 12 3.78 7.25 -8.45
N ASN A 13 3.15 7.68 -7.35
CA ASN A 13 2.74 9.06 -7.18
C ASN A 13 3.85 9.96 -6.58
N ILE A 14 4.92 9.37 -6.05
CA ILE A 14 6.05 10.14 -5.50
C ILE A 14 7.00 10.58 -6.61
N VAL A 15 7.26 9.73 -7.59
CA VAL A 15 8.27 9.96 -8.64
C VAL A 15 7.62 10.36 -9.97
N GLY A 16 8.44 10.84 -10.89
CA GLY A 16 8.01 11.17 -12.24
C GLY A 16 7.49 12.57 -12.41
N ARG A 17 6.99 12.86 -13.60
CA ARG A 17 6.43 14.16 -13.94
C ARG A 17 5.00 14.26 -13.44
N LEU A 18 4.55 15.49 -13.16
CA LEU A 18 3.16 15.72 -12.83
C LEU A 18 2.27 15.32 -14.02
N HIS A 19 1.22 14.58 -13.71
CA HIS A 19 0.27 14.11 -14.71
C HIS A 19 -0.57 15.26 -15.25
N PRO A 20 -0.93 15.27 -16.56
CA PRO A 20 -1.79 16.32 -17.11
C PRO A 20 -3.20 16.36 -16.54
N ASP A 21 -3.73 15.24 -16.06
CA ASP A 21 -5.02 15.20 -15.37
C ASP A 21 -4.90 15.87 -14.00
N PRO A 22 -5.68 16.94 -13.71
CA PRO A 22 -5.60 17.64 -12.43
C PRO A 22 -5.86 16.77 -11.20
N LYS A 23 -6.73 15.76 -11.30
CA LYS A 23 -7.02 14.86 -10.17
C LYS A 23 -5.81 14.00 -9.84
N ILE A 24 -5.13 13.48 -10.85
CA ILE A 24 -3.94 12.66 -10.67
C ILE A 24 -2.78 13.52 -10.17
N ALA A 25 -2.60 14.71 -10.76
CA ALA A 25 -1.58 15.65 -10.32
C ALA A 25 -1.77 16.04 -8.84
N ALA A 26 -3.01 16.24 -8.40
CA ALA A 26 -3.31 16.55 -7.00
C ALA A 26 -2.87 15.40 -6.06
N ARG A 27 -3.13 14.16 -6.44
CA ARG A 27 -2.67 12.99 -5.66
C ARG A 27 -1.16 12.91 -5.59
N GLN A 28 -0.48 13.20 -6.70
CA GLN A 28 0.98 13.22 -6.73
C GLN A 28 1.54 14.29 -5.78
N GLN A 29 0.97 15.49 -5.79
CA GLN A 29 1.41 16.58 -4.93
C GLN A 29 1.21 16.24 -3.45
N ILE A 30 0.05 15.71 -3.09
CA ILE A 30 -0.25 15.28 -1.72
C ILE A 30 0.71 14.17 -1.28
N THR A 31 0.94 13.19 -2.14
CA THR A 31 1.83 12.06 -1.83
C THR A 31 3.25 12.54 -1.60
N ARG A 32 3.73 13.45 -2.43
CA ARG A 32 5.09 14.04 -2.28
C ARG A 32 5.22 14.88 -1.02
N GLU A 33 4.18 15.61 -0.65
CA GLU A 33 4.15 16.35 0.62
C GLU A 33 4.24 15.39 1.80
N TRP A 34 3.43 14.34 1.81
CA TRP A 34 3.50 13.30 2.83
C TRP A 34 4.90 12.67 2.90
N TRP A 35 5.45 12.32 1.74
CA TRP A 35 6.77 11.70 1.65
C TRP A 35 7.87 12.57 2.25
N THR A 36 7.86 13.86 1.97
CA THR A 36 8.92 14.77 2.42
C THR A 36 8.76 15.25 3.86
N THR A 37 7.53 15.27 4.39
CA THR A 37 7.24 15.83 5.71
C THR A 37 6.93 14.79 6.77
N ALA A 38 6.15 13.78 6.44
CA ALA A 38 5.59 12.83 7.41
C ALA A 38 6.18 11.43 7.34
N ALA A 39 6.58 10.95 6.17
CA ALA A 39 6.99 9.55 6.00
C ALA A 39 8.13 9.13 6.92
N LYS A 40 9.07 10.02 7.21
CA LYS A 40 10.21 9.74 8.11
C LYS A 40 9.82 9.50 9.57
N ARG A 41 8.55 9.74 9.93
CA ARG A 41 8.00 9.47 11.27
C ARG A 41 7.49 8.04 11.41
N TYR A 42 7.60 7.26 10.35
CA TYR A 42 7.13 5.87 10.29
C TYR A 42 8.27 4.93 9.97
N ASP A 43 8.12 3.68 10.40
CA ASP A 43 8.93 2.58 9.88
C ASP A 43 8.30 2.13 8.56
N LEU A 44 9.00 2.34 7.45
CA LEU A 44 8.48 2.10 6.12
C LEU A 44 8.85 0.71 5.61
N TYR A 45 7.90 0.06 4.95
CA TYR A 45 8.10 -1.27 4.37
C TYR A 45 7.53 -1.35 2.96
N VAL A 46 8.17 -2.12 2.13
CA VAL A 46 7.67 -2.58 0.83
C VAL A 46 7.78 -4.09 0.79
N SER A 47 7.19 -4.72 -0.22
CA SER A 47 7.31 -6.17 -0.42
C SER A 47 7.91 -6.49 -1.78
N GLU A 48 8.17 -7.78 -2.01
CA GLU A 48 8.59 -8.28 -3.33
C GLU A 48 7.58 -7.89 -4.40
N ILE A 49 6.28 -7.88 -4.08
CA ILE A 49 5.23 -7.50 -5.03
C ILE A 49 5.35 -6.01 -5.40
N THR A 50 5.64 -5.16 -4.42
CA THR A 50 5.89 -3.74 -4.70
C THR A 50 7.06 -3.57 -5.66
N ILE A 51 8.15 -4.31 -5.43
CA ILE A 51 9.34 -4.25 -6.28
C ILE A 51 9.02 -4.71 -7.69
N GLU A 52 8.32 -5.85 -7.83
CA GLU A 52 7.92 -6.37 -9.14
C GLU A 52 7.07 -5.35 -9.92
N GLU A 53 6.06 -4.79 -9.27
CA GLU A 53 5.17 -3.82 -9.91
C GLU A 53 5.89 -2.51 -10.25
N CYS A 54 6.80 -2.07 -9.39
CA CYS A 54 7.62 -0.88 -9.67
C CYS A 54 8.52 -1.06 -10.90
N GLY A 55 8.92 -2.28 -11.19
CA GLY A 55 9.75 -2.62 -12.35
C GLY A 55 8.99 -2.76 -13.66
N ASP A 56 7.66 -2.70 -13.65
CA ASP A 56 6.83 -2.84 -14.83
C ASP A 56 6.72 -1.53 -15.61
N GLY A 57 6.40 -1.63 -16.92
CA GLY A 57 6.09 -0.49 -17.77
C GLY A 57 7.32 0.21 -18.36
N ASP A 58 7.23 1.52 -18.50
CA ASP A 58 8.30 2.32 -19.11
C ASP A 58 9.61 2.18 -18.33
N PRO A 59 10.74 1.85 -19.01
CA PRO A 59 12.01 1.62 -18.30
C PRO A 59 12.52 2.79 -17.48
N ASP A 60 12.34 4.03 -17.95
CA ASP A 60 12.81 5.21 -17.23
C ASP A 60 11.98 5.46 -15.97
N ALA A 61 10.66 5.31 -16.09
CA ALA A 61 9.75 5.43 -14.94
C ALA A 61 9.98 4.29 -13.93
N ALA A 62 10.19 3.07 -14.41
CA ALA A 62 10.50 1.93 -13.57
C ALA A 62 11.79 2.16 -12.77
N LYS A 63 12.82 2.70 -13.41
CA LYS A 63 14.09 3.02 -12.75
C LYS A 63 13.88 4.02 -11.61
N GLU A 64 13.10 5.06 -11.82
CA GLU A 64 12.82 6.06 -10.78
C GLU A 64 12.10 5.42 -9.58
N ARG A 65 11.10 4.58 -9.84
CA ARG A 65 10.38 3.87 -8.78
C ARG A 65 11.29 2.92 -8.00
N LEU A 66 12.09 2.13 -8.71
CA LEU A 66 13.01 1.18 -8.08
C LEU A 66 14.09 1.90 -7.27
N ASP A 67 14.61 3.02 -7.76
CA ASP A 67 15.59 3.83 -7.02
C ASP A 67 15.00 4.36 -5.71
N LEU A 68 13.72 4.73 -5.71
CA LEU A 68 13.05 5.22 -4.50
C LEU A 68 12.96 4.14 -3.43
N VAL A 69 12.61 2.91 -3.81
CA VAL A 69 12.31 1.84 -2.84
C VAL A 69 13.52 1.00 -2.45
N LYS A 70 14.65 1.15 -3.12
CA LYS A 70 15.83 0.27 -2.89
C LYS A 70 16.38 0.32 -1.46
N ASN A 71 16.16 1.40 -0.73
CA ASN A 71 16.64 1.58 0.64
C ASN A 71 15.53 1.41 1.69
N ILE A 72 14.32 1.00 1.26
CA ILE A 72 13.21 0.75 2.16
C ILE A 72 13.22 -0.73 2.54
N ASP A 73 12.92 -1.02 3.81
CA ASP A 73 12.92 -2.39 4.31
C ASP A 73 11.96 -3.27 3.52
N LEU A 74 12.44 -4.44 3.10
CA LEU A 74 11.71 -5.38 2.28
C LEU A 74 11.10 -6.48 3.13
N ILE A 75 9.81 -6.73 2.94
CA ILE A 75 9.12 -7.88 3.51
C ILE A 75 8.99 -8.94 2.43
N GLU A 76 9.50 -10.14 2.71
CA GLU A 76 9.36 -11.28 1.80
C GLU A 76 7.96 -11.89 1.92
N THR A 77 7.49 -12.45 0.81
CA THR A 77 6.22 -13.19 0.79
C THR A 77 6.38 -14.51 1.55
N SER A 78 5.49 -14.75 2.50
CA SER A 78 5.51 -15.97 3.31
C SER A 78 4.34 -16.90 2.93
N PRO A 79 4.42 -18.20 3.29
CA PRO A 79 3.27 -19.09 3.11
C PRO A 79 2.02 -18.61 3.84
N GLU A 80 2.18 -18.00 5.01
CA GLU A 80 1.07 -17.43 5.79
C GLU A 80 0.39 -16.28 5.02
N ALA A 81 1.17 -15.44 4.35
CA ALA A 81 0.61 -14.36 3.53
C ALA A 81 -0.14 -14.92 2.32
N GLU A 82 0.38 -15.95 1.69
CA GLU A 82 -0.29 -16.61 0.57
C GLU A 82 -1.62 -17.25 1.00
N GLU A 83 -1.66 -17.88 2.15
CA GLU A 83 -2.89 -18.46 2.69
C GLU A 83 -3.93 -17.39 2.99
N LEU A 84 -3.52 -16.29 3.59
CA LEU A 84 -4.44 -15.18 3.87
C LEU A 84 -4.94 -14.53 2.57
N ALA A 85 -4.09 -14.39 1.57
CA ALA A 85 -4.48 -13.87 0.27
C ALA A 85 -5.55 -14.76 -0.40
N GLU A 86 -5.40 -16.09 -0.30
CA GLU A 86 -6.43 -17.04 -0.76
C GLU A 86 -7.75 -16.85 0.01
N LEU A 87 -7.68 -16.64 1.30
CA LEU A 87 -8.86 -16.41 2.12
C LEU A 87 -9.58 -15.13 1.70
N PHE A 88 -8.86 -14.07 1.39
CA PHE A 88 -9.47 -12.84 0.84
C PHE A 88 -10.25 -13.11 -0.43
N VAL A 89 -9.70 -13.89 -1.35
CA VAL A 89 -10.38 -14.25 -2.59
C VAL A 89 -11.59 -15.13 -2.31
N ASN A 90 -11.45 -16.15 -1.46
CA ASN A 90 -12.54 -17.07 -1.13
C ASN A 90 -13.70 -16.39 -0.42
N ARG A 91 -13.43 -15.33 0.33
CA ARG A 91 -14.46 -14.54 1.04
C ARG A 91 -14.97 -13.36 0.23
N LEU A 92 -14.56 -13.24 -1.04
CA LEU A 92 -14.93 -12.16 -1.95
C LEU A 92 -14.51 -10.77 -1.44
N ALA A 93 -13.46 -10.73 -0.64
CA ALA A 93 -12.87 -9.47 -0.15
C ALA A 93 -11.98 -8.83 -1.22
N VAL A 94 -11.35 -9.64 -2.07
CA VAL A 94 -10.55 -9.19 -3.21
C VAL A 94 -10.94 -10.06 -4.42
N PRO A 95 -11.12 -9.48 -5.61
CA PRO A 95 -11.43 -10.25 -6.80
C PRO A 95 -10.33 -11.28 -7.14
N ALA A 96 -10.73 -12.47 -7.60
CA ALA A 96 -9.79 -13.52 -8.02
C ALA A 96 -8.88 -13.09 -9.17
N SER A 97 -9.30 -12.09 -9.96
CA SER A 97 -8.50 -11.52 -11.05
C SER A 97 -7.39 -10.59 -10.56
N GLN A 98 -7.35 -10.28 -9.26
CA GLN A 98 -6.39 -9.33 -8.67
C GLN A 98 -5.59 -9.98 -7.53
N PRO A 99 -4.82 -11.06 -7.82
CA PRO A 99 -4.07 -11.76 -6.78
C PRO A 99 -2.97 -10.91 -6.13
N ARG A 100 -2.39 -9.97 -6.86
CA ARG A 100 -1.36 -9.08 -6.30
C ARG A 100 -1.96 -8.12 -5.27
N ASP A 101 -3.17 -7.61 -5.49
CA ASP A 101 -3.85 -6.75 -4.52
C ASP A 101 -4.11 -7.51 -3.22
N ALA A 102 -4.55 -8.75 -3.31
CA ALA A 102 -4.75 -9.62 -2.15
C ALA A 102 -3.42 -9.83 -1.39
N LEU A 103 -2.32 -10.05 -2.11
CA LEU A 103 -1.01 -10.25 -1.50
C LEU A 103 -0.49 -8.99 -0.80
N HIS A 104 -0.69 -7.82 -1.36
CA HIS A 104 -0.31 -6.58 -0.68
C HIS A 104 -0.94 -6.49 0.71
N ILE A 105 -2.24 -6.72 0.79
CA ILE A 105 -2.96 -6.66 2.07
C ILE A 105 -2.48 -7.77 3.00
N ALA A 106 -2.34 -9.00 2.48
CA ALA A 106 -1.95 -10.16 3.28
C ALA A 106 -0.55 -10.02 3.86
N ILE A 107 0.42 -9.57 3.06
CA ILE A 107 1.80 -9.39 3.52
C ILE A 107 1.86 -8.38 4.67
N ALA A 108 1.20 -7.24 4.53
CA ALA A 108 1.16 -6.27 5.61
C ALA A 108 0.48 -6.82 6.86
N THR A 109 -0.62 -7.55 6.68
CA THR A 109 -1.41 -8.09 7.79
C THR A 109 -0.64 -9.13 8.60
N VAL A 110 -0.03 -10.13 7.94
CA VAL A 110 0.68 -11.21 8.67
C VAL A 110 1.96 -10.70 9.35
N ASN A 111 2.51 -9.59 8.89
CA ASN A 111 3.69 -8.96 9.49
C ASN A 111 3.33 -7.87 10.50
N ALA A 112 2.05 -7.74 10.84
CA ALA A 112 1.55 -6.78 11.82
C ALA A 112 1.91 -5.32 11.51
N VAL A 113 1.97 -4.96 10.23
CA VAL A 113 2.15 -3.58 9.82
C VAL A 113 0.86 -2.81 10.12
N GLN A 114 0.99 -1.65 10.74
CA GLN A 114 -0.18 -0.92 11.25
C GLN A 114 -1.00 -0.25 10.14
N PHE A 115 -0.32 0.35 9.15
CA PHE A 115 -0.98 1.10 8.09
C PHE A 115 -0.57 0.58 6.73
N ILE A 116 -1.54 0.48 5.82
CA ILE A 116 -1.29 0.31 4.40
C ILE A 116 -1.68 1.63 3.73
N VAL A 117 -0.73 2.30 3.08
CA VAL A 117 -1.04 3.50 2.30
C VAL A 117 -1.18 3.13 0.83
N THR A 118 -2.26 3.62 0.21
CA THR A 118 -2.61 3.25 -1.16
C THR A 118 -3.51 4.30 -1.80
N TRP A 119 -3.46 4.38 -3.13
CA TRP A 119 -4.44 5.10 -3.95
C TRP A 119 -5.32 4.12 -4.75
N ASN A 120 -5.20 2.83 -4.48
CA ASN A 120 -6.03 1.81 -5.14
C ASN A 120 -7.42 1.74 -4.48
N PHE A 121 -8.32 2.62 -4.91
CA PHE A 121 -9.67 2.69 -4.38
C PHE A 121 -10.57 1.55 -4.85
N LYS A 122 -10.19 0.87 -5.92
CA LYS A 122 -11.04 -0.15 -6.51
C LYS A 122 -10.97 -1.48 -5.75
N HIS A 123 -9.77 -1.91 -5.37
CA HIS A 123 -9.58 -3.26 -4.82
C HIS A 123 -8.99 -3.30 -3.42
N ILE A 124 -8.35 -2.23 -2.96
CA ILE A 124 -7.68 -2.21 -1.65
C ILE A 124 -8.37 -1.26 -0.68
N LEU A 125 -8.59 -0.01 -1.08
CA LEU A 125 -9.26 0.99 -0.26
C LEU A 125 -10.68 1.22 -0.80
N ASN A 126 -11.46 0.17 -0.82
CA ASN A 126 -12.84 0.21 -1.30
C ASN A 126 -13.80 0.02 -0.12
N PRO A 127 -14.63 1.02 0.22
CA PRO A 127 -15.54 0.94 1.36
C PRO A 127 -16.46 -0.28 1.34
N HIS A 128 -16.87 -0.73 0.14
CA HIS A 128 -17.74 -1.89 0.01
C HIS A 128 -17.05 -3.22 0.35
N LEU A 129 -15.71 -3.24 0.35
CA LEU A 129 -14.92 -4.44 0.61
C LEU A 129 -14.22 -4.43 1.97
N GLN A 130 -14.14 -3.28 2.63
CA GLN A 130 -13.37 -3.12 3.88
C GLN A 130 -13.82 -4.06 4.99
N THR A 131 -15.13 -4.22 5.17
CA THR A 131 -15.65 -5.14 6.19
C THR A 131 -15.26 -6.58 5.88
N LYS A 132 -15.32 -6.99 4.62
CA LYS A 132 -14.94 -8.35 4.20
C LYS A 132 -13.44 -8.59 4.42
N ILE A 133 -12.61 -7.59 4.10
CA ILE A 133 -11.17 -7.66 4.34
C ILE A 133 -10.89 -7.83 5.85
N ALA A 134 -11.50 -6.98 6.68
CA ALA A 134 -11.31 -7.03 8.12
C ALA A 134 -11.77 -8.38 8.72
N ASN A 135 -12.93 -8.86 8.28
CA ASN A 135 -13.45 -10.15 8.75
C ASN A 135 -12.55 -11.31 8.35
N ALA A 136 -12.02 -11.30 7.13
CA ALA A 136 -11.09 -12.34 6.68
C ALA A 136 -9.76 -12.31 7.46
N CYS A 137 -9.24 -11.12 7.77
CA CYS A 137 -8.05 -11.00 8.63
C CYS A 137 -8.30 -11.67 9.99
N ARG A 138 -9.42 -11.37 10.63
CA ARG A 138 -9.78 -11.93 11.94
C ARG A 138 -10.01 -13.42 11.88
N GLU A 139 -10.65 -13.91 10.82
CA GLU A 139 -10.84 -15.35 10.58
C GLU A 139 -9.48 -16.06 10.48
N GLY A 140 -8.50 -15.43 9.87
CA GLY A 140 -7.13 -15.97 9.80
C GLY A 140 -6.33 -15.82 11.08
N GLY A 141 -6.86 -15.14 12.09
CA GLY A 141 -6.18 -14.93 13.37
C GLY A 141 -5.35 -13.67 13.44
N TYR A 142 -5.59 -12.71 12.57
CA TYR A 142 -4.82 -11.47 12.48
C TYR A 142 -5.65 -10.23 12.77
N GLU A 143 -5.01 -9.22 13.32
CA GLU A 143 -5.59 -7.90 13.46
C GLU A 143 -5.55 -7.20 12.10
N PRO A 144 -6.69 -6.66 11.60
CA PRO A 144 -6.67 -5.96 10.30
C PRO A 144 -5.82 -4.68 10.37
N PRO A 145 -5.00 -4.41 9.35
CA PRO A 145 -4.30 -3.13 9.27
C PRO A 145 -5.29 -2.00 8.95
N VAL A 146 -4.91 -0.78 9.24
CA VAL A 146 -5.66 0.40 8.80
C VAL A 146 -5.24 0.72 7.37
N ILE A 147 -6.19 0.69 6.46
CA ILE A 147 -5.95 1.02 5.05
C ILE A 147 -6.36 2.46 4.82
N CYS A 148 -5.46 3.28 4.31
CA CYS A 148 -5.71 4.71 4.14
C CYS A 148 -4.88 5.30 2.99
N THR A 149 -5.15 6.56 2.66
CA THR A 149 -4.34 7.31 1.70
C THR A 149 -3.23 8.06 2.44
N PRO A 150 -2.17 8.47 1.72
CA PRO A 150 -1.18 9.40 2.29
C PRO A 150 -1.81 10.70 2.79
N GLN A 151 -2.86 11.18 2.12
CA GLN A 151 -3.58 12.37 2.54
C GLN A 151 -4.18 12.24 3.94
N GLN A 152 -4.78 11.09 4.24
CA GLN A 152 -5.39 10.84 5.53
C GLN A 152 -4.34 10.84 6.66
N LEU A 153 -3.19 10.24 6.42
CA LEU A 153 -2.10 10.28 7.40
C LEU A 153 -1.54 11.70 7.57
N LEU A 154 -1.39 12.44 6.48
CA LEU A 154 -0.88 13.81 6.52
C LEU A 154 -1.81 14.72 7.33
N GLU A 155 -3.12 14.65 7.08
CA GLU A 155 -4.11 15.49 7.75
C GLU A 155 -4.22 15.19 9.25
N THR A 156 -4.15 13.92 9.63
CA THR A 156 -4.30 13.53 11.03
C THR A 156 -3.06 13.80 11.88
N GLU A 157 -1.90 13.94 11.29
CA GLU A 157 -0.66 14.25 12.01
C GLU A 157 -0.62 15.68 12.53
N ASP A 158 -1.24 16.61 11.84
CA ASP A 158 -1.27 18.00 12.25
C ASP A 158 -2.02 18.22 13.57
N ASP A 159 -2.93 17.32 13.91
CA ASP A 159 -3.73 17.38 15.13
C ASP A 159 -3.04 16.74 16.34
N SER A 160 -1.90 16.09 16.15
CA SER A 160 -1.20 15.36 17.19
C SER A 160 -0.24 16.19 18.02
N SER A 161 -0.11 17.43 17.71
CA SER A 161 0.82 18.36 18.41
C SER A 161 0.28 18.86 19.72
#